data_b62b0253d070055249067a809094582d
#
_entry.id   b62b0253d070055249067a809094582d
#
_cell.length_a   1.000
_cell.length_b   1.000
_cell.length_c   1.000
_cell.angle_alpha   90.00
_cell.angle_beta   90.00
_cell.angle_gamma   90.00
#
_symmetry.space_group_name_H-M   'P 1'
#
loop_
_entity.id
_entity.type
_entity.pdbx_description
1 polymer ?
#
loop_
_entity_poly.entity_id
_entity_poly.type
_entity_poly.pdbx_seq_one_letter_code
_entity_poly.pdbx_strand_id
1 'polypeptide(L)'
;MINFNIFSQPEEYIVEIFQGNQCVNREKTMSPPEIMQAQFMQMCVQLKQSGQPMKIRLTRFEWVEGRTEPLELYLEYQTWKDDT
;
A
#
# COMPACT_ATOMS: atom_id res chain seq x y z
N MET A 1 14.33 -14.47 28.64
CA MET A 1 14.70 -13.90 27.33
C MET A 1 13.77 -12.74 27.00
N ILE A 2 14.34 -11.61 26.70
CA ILE A 2 13.54 -10.45 26.30
C ILE A 2 13.31 -10.52 24.80
N ASN A 3 12.05 -10.56 24.42
CA ASN A 3 11.67 -10.57 23.03
C ASN A 3 11.30 -9.15 22.62
N PHE A 4 12.18 -8.51 21.88
CA PHE A 4 11.92 -7.16 21.40
C PHE A 4 11.16 -7.23 20.10
N ASN A 5 9.86 -7.17 20.22
CA ASN A 5 8.99 -7.09 19.04
C ASN A 5 8.68 -5.61 18.82
N ILE A 6 9.62 -4.92 18.13
CA ILE A 6 9.50 -3.46 17.93
C ILE A 6 8.50 -3.10 16.85
N PHE A 7 8.04 -4.09 16.08
CA PHE A 7 7.04 -3.88 15.03
C PHE A 7 5.74 -4.55 15.41
N SER A 8 4.65 -3.98 14.91
CA SER A 8 3.33 -4.61 15.02
C SER A 8 3.31 -5.92 14.25
N GLN A 9 2.33 -6.77 14.54
CA GLN A 9 2.18 -8.02 13.82
C GLN A 9 1.91 -7.75 12.34
N PRO A 10 2.40 -8.63 11.44
CA PRO A 10 2.16 -8.46 10.02
C PRO A 10 0.67 -8.50 9.68
N GLU A 11 0.28 -7.65 8.74
CA GLU A 11 -1.07 -7.63 8.17
C GLU A 11 -0.99 -7.85 6.68
N GLU A 12 -2.10 -8.27 6.07
CA GLU A 12 -2.16 -8.47 4.63
C GLU A 12 -2.53 -7.18 3.93
N TYR A 13 -1.82 -6.90 2.83
CA TYR A 13 -2.06 -5.74 2.00
C TYR A 13 -2.09 -6.13 0.53
N ILE A 14 -2.83 -5.37 -0.25
CA ILE A 14 -2.71 -5.37 -1.70
C ILE A 14 -2.12 -4.03 -2.12
N VAL A 15 -1.02 -4.09 -2.87
CA VAL A 15 -0.38 -2.92 -3.47
C VAL A 15 -0.74 -2.90 -4.94
N GLU A 16 -1.38 -1.83 -5.38
CA GLU A 16 -1.74 -1.66 -6.78
C GLU A 16 -1.07 -0.41 -7.33
N ILE A 17 -0.47 -0.55 -8.51
CA ILE A 17 0.16 0.57 -9.21
C ILE A 17 -0.61 0.81 -10.49
N PHE A 18 -0.98 2.05 -10.71
CA PHE A 18 -1.75 2.49 -11.89
C PHE A 18 -0.91 3.44 -12.73
N GLN A 19 -1.00 3.28 -14.02
CA GLN A 19 -0.52 4.27 -14.97
C GLN A 19 -1.76 4.94 -15.56
N GLY A 20 -1.98 6.20 -15.20
CA GLY A 20 -3.27 6.82 -15.44
C GLY A 20 -4.36 6.05 -14.70
N ASN A 21 -5.36 5.59 -15.42
CA ASN A 21 -6.47 4.81 -14.85
C ASN A 21 -6.30 3.30 -15.00
N GLN A 22 -5.16 2.86 -15.53
CA GLN A 22 -4.93 1.46 -15.82
C GLN A 22 -4.03 0.84 -14.75
N CYS A 23 -4.50 -0.23 -14.11
CA CYS A 23 -3.71 -0.99 -13.16
C CYS A 23 -2.65 -1.79 -13.94
N VAL A 24 -1.38 -1.46 -13.71
CA VAL A 24 -0.26 -2.12 -14.40
C VAL A 24 0.47 -3.11 -13.52
N ASN A 25 0.25 -3.05 -12.20
CA ASN A 25 0.83 -4.02 -11.28
C ASN A 25 -0.05 -4.16 -10.05
N ARG A 26 -0.14 -5.39 -9.54
CA ARG A 26 -0.92 -5.70 -8.34
C ARG A 26 -0.23 -6.83 -7.61
N GLU A 27 0.12 -6.59 -6.35
CA GLU A 27 0.78 -7.59 -5.52
C GLU A 27 0.13 -7.67 -4.17
N LYS A 28 0.02 -8.90 -3.67
CA LYS A 28 -0.41 -9.16 -2.30
C LYS A 28 0.82 -9.40 -1.45
N THR A 29 0.87 -8.76 -0.29
CA THR A 29 2.03 -8.87 0.59
C THR A 29 1.58 -8.89 2.05
N MET A 30 2.45 -9.43 2.91
CA MET A 30 2.28 -9.36 4.35
C MET A 30 3.44 -8.57 4.94
N SER A 31 3.11 -7.64 5.82
CA SER A 31 4.12 -6.78 6.42
C SER A 31 3.56 -6.11 7.67
N PRO A 32 4.41 -5.83 8.67
CA PRO A 32 3.99 -4.93 9.74
C PRO A 32 3.57 -3.57 9.17
N PRO A 33 2.55 -2.93 9.75
CA PRO A 33 2.07 -1.65 9.22
C PRO A 33 3.16 -0.59 9.11
N GLU A 34 4.06 -0.52 10.07
CA GLU A 34 5.14 0.47 10.08
C GLU A 34 6.07 0.30 8.89
N ILE A 35 6.40 -0.95 8.57
CA ILE A 35 7.26 -1.25 7.42
C ILE A 35 6.52 -0.98 6.12
N MET A 36 5.24 -1.35 6.06
CA MET A 36 4.44 -1.12 4.86
C MET A 36 4.29 0.37 4.56
N GLN A 37 4.10 1.19 5.60
CA GLN A 37 4.03 2.64 5.42
C GLN A 37 5.33 3.20 4.88
N ALA A 38 6.47 2.75 5.42
CA ALA A 38 7.78 3.20 4.95
C ALA A 38 8.01 2.81 3.50
N GLN A 39 7.66 1.59 3.12
CA GLN A 39 7.77 1.15 1.73
C GLN A 39 6.86 1.94 0.81
N PHE A 40 5.64 2.22 1.27
CA PHE A 40 4.70 3.03 0.50
C PHE A 40 5.27 4.42 0.23
N MET A 41 5.87 5.05 1.23
CA MET A 41 6.46 6.38 1.06
C MET A 41 7.61 6.36 0.05
N GLN A 42 8.45 5.31 0.08
CA GLN A 42 9.53 5.16 -0.90
C GLN A 42 8.96 5.01 -2.31
N MET A 43 7.90 4.22 -2.46
CA MET A 43 7.26 4.06 -3.76
C MET A 43 6.66 5.38 -4.26
N CYS A 44 6.09 6.18 -3.36
CA CYS A 44 5.57 7.50 -3.72
C CYS A 44 6.66 8.39 -4.30
N VAL A 45 7.84 8.39 -3.67
CA VAL A 45 8.99 9.17 -4.16
C VAL A 45 9.38 8.72 -5.56
N GLN A 46 9.45 7.40 -5.77
CA GLN A 46 9.81 6.84 -7.08
C GLN A 46 8.79 7.22 -8.15
N LEU A 47 7.51 7.15 -7.82
CA LEU A 47 6.47 7.54 -8.76
C LEU A 47 6.55 9.02 -9.13
N LYS A 48 6.80 9.86 -8.13
CA LYS A 48 6.95 11.29 -8.37
C LYS A 48 8.13 11.60 -9.28
N GLN A 49 9.24 10.87 -9.10
CA GLN A 49 10.44 11.06 -9.91
C GLN A 49 10.27 10.58 -11.35
N SER A 50 9.31 9.70 -11.60
CA SER A 50 9.08 9.17 -12.95
C SER A 50 8.58 10.25 -13.92
N GLY A 51 7.93 11.30 -13.41
CA GLY A 51 7.37 12.36 -14.25
C GLY A 51 6.14 11.95 -15.02
N GLN A 52 5.59 10.77 -14.77
CA GLN A 52 4.42 10.25 -15.47
C GLN A 52 3.18 10.26 -14.56
N PRO A 53 1.98 10.22 -15.12
CA PRO A 53 0.76 10.15 -14.32
C PRO A 53 0.62 8.75 -13.71
N MET A 54 1.07 8.60 -12.49
CA MET A 54 1.09 7.33 -11.78
C MET A 54 0.30 7.43 -10.48
N LYS A 55 -0.28 6.31 -10.06
CA LYS A 55 -0.99 6.21 -8.80
C LYS A 55 -0.61 4.91 -8.13
N ILE A 56 -0.48 4.94 -6.80
CA ILE A 56 -0.28 3.76 -5.99
C ILE A 56 -1.41 3.70 -4.97
N ARG A 57 -2.01 2.52 -4.83
CA ARG A 57 -3.08 2.27 -3.89
C ARG A 57 -2.69 1.13 -2.98
N LEU A 58 -2.85 1.35 -1.69
CA LEU A 58 -2.60 0.33 -0.66
C LEU A 58 -3.91 0.01 0.03
N THR A 59 -4.36 -1.23 -0.09
CA THR A 59 -5.57 -1.73 0.56
C THR A 59 -5.17 -2.72 1.64
N ARG A 60 -5.76 -2.61 2.83
CA ARG A 60 -5.50 -3.50 3.94
C ARG A 60 -6.65 -4.49 4.10
N PHE A 61 -6.29 -5.73 4.44
CA PHE A 61 -7.26 -6.78 4.74
C PHE A 61 -7.29 -7.07 6.23
N GLU A 62 -8.44 -7.48 6.70
CA GLU A 62 -8.61 -7.94 8.07
C GLU A 62 -9.21 -9.34 8.07
N TRP A 63 -8.76 -10.16 9.01
CA TRP A 63 -9.33 -11.48 9.21
C TRP A 63 -10.62 -11.35 10.00
N VAL A 64 -11.73 -11.79 9.39
CA VAL A 64 -13.03 -11.86 10.04
C VAL A 64 -13.54 -13.28 9.92
N GLU A 65 -13.64 -13.98 11.05
CA GLU A 65 -14.19 -15.33 11.12
C GLU A 65 -13.53 -16.29 10.11
N GLY A 66 -12.20 -16.26 10.02
CA GLY A 66 -11.45 -17.13 9.14
C GLY A 66 -11.45 -16.72 7.69
N ARG A 67 -12.01 -15.56 7.36
CA ARG A 67 -11.98 -15.00 6.01
C ARG A 67 -11.20 -13.70 6.01
N THR A 68 -10.53 -13.42 4.89
CA THR A 68 -9.85 -12.16 4.69
C THR A 68 -10.75 -11.27 3.84
N GLU A 69 -11.13 -10.14 4.38
CA GLU A 69 -11.97 -9.18 3.68
C GLU A 69 -11.26 -7.84 3.59
N PRO A 70 -11.39 -7.12 2.45
CA PRO A 70 -10.81 -5.79 2.37
C PRO A 70 -11.52 -4.87 3.35
N LEU A 71 -10.74 -4.26 4.23
CA LEU A 71 -11.28 -3.29 5.18
C LEU A 71 -11.71 -2.03 4.44
N GLU A 72 -10.73 -1.40 3.84
CA GLU A 72 -10.91 -0.16 3.13
C GLU A 72 -9.57 0.26 2.53
N LEU A 73 -9.62 1.29 1.74
CA LEU A 73 -8.43 1.94 1.23
C LEU A 73 -7.59 2.43 2.40
N TYR A 74 -6.35 1.97 2.50
CA TYR A 74 -5.48 2.34 3.60
C TYR A 74 -4.69 3.61 3.28
N LEU A 75 -4.02 3.62 2.12
CA LEU A 75 -3.27 4.77 1.64
C LEU A 75 -3.38 4.84 0.13
N GLU A 76 -3.37 6.06 -0.40
CA GLU A 76 -3.37 6.28 -1.84
C GLU A 76 -2.57 7.54 -2.16
N TYR A 77 -1.81 7.48 -3.23
CA TYR A 77 -1.03 8.62 -3.70
C TYR A 77 -1.06 8.66 -5.22
N GLN A 78 -1.28 9.83 -5.78
CA GLN A 78 -1.22 10.04 -7.23
C GLN A 78 -0.34 11.25 -7.53
N THR A 79 0.34 11.18 -8.69
CA THR A 79 1.28 12.23 -9.08
C THR A 79 0.62 13.39 -9.80
N TRP A 80 -0.59 13.18 -10.30
CA TRP A 80 -1.33 14.25 -10.98
C TRP A 80 -2.35 14.88 -10.04
N LYS A 81 -2.76 16.10 -10.37
CA LYS A 81 -3.83 16.78 -9.63
C LYS A 81 -5.15 16.55 -10.32
N ASP A 82 -6.19 16.29 -9.54
CA ASP A 82 -7.54 16.24 -10.07
C ASP A 82 -8.04 17.64 -10.31
N ASP A 83 -8.44 17.90 -11.55
CA ASP A 83 -9.07 19.17 -11.93
C ASP A 83 -10.55 19.10 -11.57
N THR A 84 -10.89 19.70 -10.45
CA THR A 84 -12.29 19.85 -10.05
C THR A 84 -12.63 21.30 -9.89
#